data_a1eff7dc16763659518884b1714fd94f
#
_entry.id   a1eff7dc16763659518884b1714fd94f
#
_cell.length_a   1.000
_cell.length_b   1.000
_cell.length_c   1.000
_cell.angle_alpha   90.00
_cell.angle_beta   90.00
_cell.angle_gamma   90.00
#
_symmetry.space_group_name_H-M   'P 1'
#
loop_
_entity.id
_entity.type
_entity.pdbx_description
1 polymer ?
#
loop_
_entity_poly.entity_id
_entity_poly.type
_entity_poly.pdbx_seq_one_letter_code
_entity_poly.pdbx_strand_id
1 'polypeptide(L)'
;MRIVIVGYGNPLRGDDGVGPEIARRLAAEIDDPEVHILIELQLRPELAELLSRAELAIFIDASSESQPGEVRVEEVHLSEPEQSFTHQFAPPMLLMTAKVLYGRIARTYLVSIGGQNFGLSEGLSEAVKQGIPKAIQAVRQLLERPYHHR
;
A
#
# COMPACT_ATOMS: atom_id res chain seq x y z
N MET A 1 10.74 -16.09 4.37
CA MET A 1 9.75 -15.49 3.49
C MET A 1 9.94 -14.00 3.46
N ARG A 2 9.84 -13.40 2.29
CA ARG A 2 10.06 -11.96 2.17
C ARG A 2 8.74 -11.23 2.03
N ILE A 3 8.57 -10.20 2.82
CA ILE A 3 7.35 -9.39 2.82
C ILE A 3 7.75 -7.95 2.52
N VAL A 4 6.99 -7.31 1.63
CA VAL A 4 7.24 -5.92 1.26
C VAL A 4 5.97 -5.12 1.58
N ILE A 5 6.14 -4.04 2.33
CA ILE A 5 5.06 -3.13 2.64
C ILE A 5 5.43 -1.77 2.06
N VAL A 6 4.54 -1.19 1.27
CA VAL A 6 4.81 0.08 0.62
C VAL A 6 3.70 1.07 0.98
N GLY A 7 4.05 2.09 1.74
CA GLY A 7 3.14 3.19 1.99
C GLY A 7 3.49 4.33 1.05
N TYR A 8 2.54 4.81 0.27
CA TYR A 8 2.86 5.81 -0.72
C TYR A 8 1.82 6.91 -0.75
N GLY A 9 2.25 8.09 -1.16
CA GLY A 9 1.44 9.27 -1.23
C GLY A 9 2.25 10.51 -0.93
N ASN A 10 1.66 11.66 -1.15
CA ASN A 10 2.33 12.94 -1.00
C ASN A 10 1.87 13.64 0.27
N PRO A 11 2.73 13.76 1.29
CA PRO A 11 2.32 14.40 2.54
C PRO A 11 1.95 15.87 2.38
N LEU A 12 2.37 16.51 1.30
CA LEU A 12 2.01 17.89 1.07
C LEU A 12 0.60 18.03 0.53
N ARG A 13 -0.08 16.95 0.30
CA ARG A 13 -1.45 16.97 -0.19
C ARG A 13 -2.40 16.38 0.85
N GLY A 14 -2.25 16.82 2.10
CA GLY A 14 -3.18 16.46 3.14
C GLY A 14 -3.24 14.97 3.40
N ASP A 15 -4.43 14.42 3.27
CA ASP A 15 -4.64 13.01 3.62
C ASP A 15 -3.96 12.05 2.67
N ASP A 16 -3.45 12.54 1.54
CA ASP A 16 -2.66 11.68 0.67
C ASP A 16 -1.42 11.18 1.36
N GLY A 17 -1.01 11.79 2.46
CA GLY A 17 0.15 11.37 3.22
C GLY A 17 -0.10 10.25 4.20
N VAL A 18 -1.32 9.69 4.26
CA VAL A 18 -1.61 8.70 5.28
C VAL A 18 -0.85 7.38 5.03
N GLY A 19 -0.67 6.99 3.76
CA GLY A 19 0.10 5.78 3.47
C GLY A 19 1.50 5.85 4.02
N PRO A 20 2.25 6.90 3.69
CA PRO A 20 3.58 7.07 4.27
C PRO A 20 3.58 7.12 5.79
N GLU A 21 2.58 7.76 6.40
CA GLU A 21 2.55 7.85 7.85
C GLU A 21 2.37 6.48 8.49
N ILE A 22 1.48 5.66 7.92
CA ILE A 22 1.27 4.32 8.45
C ILE A 22 2.52 3.48 8.27
N ALA A 23 3.15 3.57 7.09
CA ALA A 23 4.37 2.81 6.86
C ALA A 23 5.46 3.22 7.84
N ARG A 24 5.57 4.51 8.13
CA ARG A 24 6.57 4.98 9.07
C ARG A 24 6.32 4.40 10.46
N ARG A 25 5.06 4.35 10.88
CA ARG A 25 4.74 3.79 12.19
C ARG A 25 5.02 2.29 12.23
N LEU A 26 4.69 1.58 11.16
CA LEU A 26 4.98 0.16 11.11
C LEU A 26 6.48 -0.10 11.14
N ALA A 27 7.25 0.74 10.45
CA ALA A 27 8.70 0.57 10.44
C ALA A 27 9.29 0.73 11.83
N ALA A 28 8.67 1.58 12.66
CA ALA A 28 9.17 1.77 14.03
C ALA A 28 8.80 0.61 14.94
N GLU A 29 7.79 -0.18 14.56
CA GLU A 29 7.28 -1.23 15.45
C GLU A 29 7.71 -2.63 15.04
N ILE A 30 7.93 -2.86 13.75
CA ILE A 30 8.20 -4.19 13.25
C ILE A 30 9.71 -4.37 13.14
N ASP A 31 10.20 -5.35 13.87
CA ASP A 31 11.63 -5.64 13.89
C ASP A 31 11.82 -7.06 13.37
N ASP A 32 11.63 -7.23 12.07
CA ASP A 32 11.69 -8.52 11.42
C ASP A 32 12.48 -8.35 10.13
N PRO A 33 13.65 -8.99 10.01
CA PRO A 33 14.46 -8.80 8.81
C PRO A 33 13.80 -9.28 7.52
N GLU A 34 12.75 -10.07 7.63
CA GLU A 34 12.03 -10.52 6.43
C GLU A 34 11.02 -9.48 5.95
N VAL A 35 10.74 -8.45 6.74
CA VAL A 35 9.76 -7.45 6.38
C VAL A 35 10.48 -6.19 5.95
N HIS A 36 10.24 -5.79 4.70
CA HIS A 36 10.84 -4.59 4.13
C HIS A 36 9.76 -3.55 3.98
N ILE A 37 9.93 -2.41 4.61
CA ILE A 37 8.93 -1.35 4.60
C ILE A 37 9.48 -0.17 3.85
N LEU A 38 8.75 0.25 2.82
CA LEU A 38 9.14 1.35 1.95
C LEU A 38 8.16 2.49 2.09
N ILE A 39 8.69 3.71 2.02
CA ILE A 39 7.89 4.92 2.05
C ILE A 39 8.19 5.66 0.76
N GLU A 40 7.16 5.88 -0.06
CA GLU A 40 7.34 6.44 -1.37
C GLU A 40 6.39 7.61 -1.59
N LEU A 41 6.81 8.59 -2.38
CA LEU A 41 5.88 9.63 -2.81
C LEU A 41 4.87 9.07 -3.79
N GLN A 42 5.32 8.18 -4.66
CA GLN A 42 4.47 7.54 -5.63
C GLN A 42 5.11 6.22 -6.02
N LEU A 43 4.31 5.33 -6.57
CA LEU A 43 4.84 4.06 -7.01
C LEU A 43 5.65 4.25 -8.28
N ARG A 44 6.70 3.47 -8.40
CA ARG A 44 7.64 3.57 -9.51
C ARG A 44 7.88 2.19 -10.11
N PRO A 45 8.13 2.11 -11.42
CA PRO A 45 8.39 0.80 -12.02
C PRO A 45 9.55 0.07 -11.40
N GLU A 46 10.53 0.81 -10.87
CA GLU A 46 11.70 0.17 -10.27
C GLU A 46 11.36 -0.72 -9.10
N LEU A 47 10.20 -0.52 -8.48
CA LEU A 47 9.79 -1.36 -7.37
C LEU A 47 9.44 -2.77 -7.81
N ALA A 48 9.25 -2.99 -9.11
CA ALA A 48 8.81 -4.30 -9.59
C ALA A 48 9.80 -5.39 -9.28
N GLU A 49 11.09 -5.10 -9.33
CA GLU A 49 12.09 -6.14 -9.05
C GLU A 49 11.97 -6.61 -7.60
N LEU A 50 11.89 -5.67 -6.67
CA LEU A 50 11.77 -6.05 -5.27
C LEU A 50 10.49 -6.83 -5.04
N LEU A 51 9.39 -6.40 -5.66
CA LEU A 51 8.13 -7.09 -5.50
C LEU A 51 8.17 -8.49 -6.09
N SER A 52 8.92 -8.68 -7.17
CA SER A 52 8.99 -10.00 -7.79
C SER A 52 9.64 -11.03 -6.89
N ARG A 53 10.41 -10.57 -5.90
CA ARG A 53 11.07 -11.48 -4.98
C ARG A 53 10.32 -11.63 -3.67
N ALA A 54 9.19 -10.96 -3.53
CA ALA A 54 8.40 -11.04 -2.31
C ALA A 54 7.37 -12.14 -2.43
N GLU A 55 6.97 -12.69 -1.32
CA GLU A 55 5.85 -13.62 -1.27
C GLU A 55 4.58 -12.91 -0.90
N LEU A 56 4.70 -11.81 -0.19
CA LEU A 56 3.55 -11.02 0.22
C LEU A 56 3.90 -9.55 0.03
N ALA A 57 3.00 -8.81 -0.58
CA ALA A 57 3.16 -7.37 -0.74
C ALA A 57 1.90 -6.68 -0.24
N ILE A 58 2.09 -5.61 0.53
CA ILE A 58 0.99 -4.85 1.08
C ILE A 58 1.22 -3.39 0.72
N PHE A 59 0.26 -2.81 -0.01
CA PHE A 59 0.30 -1.39 -0.35
C PHE A 59 -0.64 -0.64 0.57
N ILE A 60 -0.25 0.55 0.97
CA ILE A 60 -1.06 1.39 1.86
C ILE A 60 -1.23 2.74 1.20
N ASP A 61 -2.47 3.16 1.00
CA ASP A 61 -2.78 4.34 0.23
C ASP A 61 -4.03 5.01 0.77
N ALA A 62 -4.18 6.29 0.46
CA ALA A 62 -5.41 7.02 0.74
C ALA A 62 -6.39 6.78 -0.39
N SER A 63 -7.67 6.80 -0.07
CA SER A 63 -8.72 6.61 -1.06
C SER A 63 -9.59 7.85 -1.09
N SER A 64 -9.90 8.33 -2.29
CA SER A 64 -10.83 9.43 -2.44
C SER A 64 -12.27 8.97 -2.58
N GLU A 65 -12.49 7.66 -2.59
CA GLU A 65 -13.81 7.12 -2.85
C GLU A 65 -14.45 6.46 -1.65
N SER A 66 -13.72 6.33 -0.56
CA SER A 66 -14.26 5.77 0.67
C SER A 66 -14.68 6.89 1.61
N GLN A 67 -15.48 6.54 2.61
CA GLN A 67 -15.82 7.50 3.65
C GLN A 67 -14.55 7.89 4.40
N PRO A 68 -14.46 9.14 4.85
CA PRO A 68 -13.26 9.55 5.59
C PRO A 68 -13.00 8.65 6.78
N GLY A 69 -11.78 8.14 6.86
CA GLY A 69 -11.37 7.26 7.95
C GLY A 69 -11.73 5.80 7.77
N GLU A 70 -12.49 5.49 6.74
CA GLU A 70 -12.87 4.09 6.50
C GLU A 70 -11.68 3.31 5.98
N VAL A 71 -11.47 2.13 6.55
CA VAL A 71 -10.35 1.27 6.15
C VAL A 71 -10.90 0.11 5.34
N ARG A 72 -10.30 -0.13 4.18
CA ARG A 72 -10.66 -1.23 3.33
C ARG A 72 -9.44 -2.06 3.01
N VAL A 73 -9.63 -3.36 2.90
CA VAL A 73 -8.57 -4.29 2.53
C VAL A 73 -9.06 -5.05 1.31
N GLU A 74 -8.27 -5.00 0.25
CA GLU A 74 -8.61 -5.69 -0.98
C GLU A 74 -7.43 -6.49 -1.47
N GLU A 75 -7.67 -7.68 -1.96
CA GLU A 75 -6.62 -8.41 -2.63
C GLU A 75 -6.47 -7.87 -4.04
N VAL A 76 -5.23 -7.60 -4.44
CA VAL A 76 -4.94 -7.04 -5.75
C VAL A 76 -4.58 -8.18 -6.68
N HIS A 77 -5.29 -8.28 -7.79
CA HIS A 77 -5.08 -9.34 -8.75
C HIS A 77 -4.55 -8.79 -10.04
N LEU A 78 -3.82 -9.63 -10.75
CA LEU A 78 -3.36 -9.31 -12.08
C LEU A 78 -4.55 -9.50 -13.00
N SER A 79 -5.18 -8.41 -13.39
CA SER A 79 -6.40 -8.51 -14.15
C SER A 79 -6.22 -7.80 -15.48
N GLU A 80 -7.29 -7.79 -16.24
CA GLU A 80 -7.30 -7.05 -17.47
C GLU A 80 -6.89 -5.65 -17.23
N PRO A 81 -6.09 -5.09 -18.11
CA PRO A 81 -5.74 -3.69 -17.95
C PRO A 81 -7.03 -2.88 -17.99
N GLU A 82 -7.25 -2.19 -16.90
CA GLU A 82 -8.38 -1.31 -16.86
C GLU A 82 -8.15 -0.20 -17.84
N GLN A 83 -9.21 0.35 -18.28
CA GLN A 83 -9.08 1.50 -19.11
C GLN A 83 -8.89 2.73 -18.32
N SER A 84 -8.37 2.58 -17.18
CA SER A 84 -8.01 3.72 -16.39
C SER A 84 -6.89 4.45 -17.09
N PHE A 85 -7.07 5.70 -17.27
CA PHE A 85 -6.05 6.49 -17.93
C PHE A 85 -5.40 7.43 -16.97
N THR A 86 -5.41 7.07 -15.72
CA THR A 86 -4.65 7.84 -14.78
C THR A 86 -3.19 7.72 -15.15
N HIS A 87 -2.45 8.71 -14.83
CA HIS A 87 -1.04 8.71 -15.16
C HIS A 87 -0.21 8.15 -14.04
N GLN A 88 -0.86 7.64 -13.04
CA GLN A 88 -0.14 7.16 -11.90
C GLN A 88 0.01 5.67 -11.97
N PHE A 89 1.16 5.22 -11.55
CA PHE A 89 1.43 3.81 -11.42
C PHE A 89 0.61 3.30 -10.24
N ALA A 90 -0.17 2.28 -10.46
CA ALA A 90 -1.02 1.70 -9.43
C ALA A 90 -0.54 0.29 -9.13
N PRO A 91 -0.93 -0.29 -7.99
CA PRO A 91 -0.47 -1.63 -7.66
C PRO A 91 -0.70 -2.68 -8.74
N PRO A 92 -1.85 -2.73 -9.43
CA PRO A 92 -1.98 -3.73 -10.48
C PRO A 92 -0.95 -3.57 -11.59
N MET A 93 -0.57 -2.34 -11.90
CA MET A 93 0.42 -2.12 -12.94
C MET A 93 1.79 -2.59 -12.49
N LEU A 94 2.12 -2.41 -11.22
CA LEU A 94 3.38 -2.94 -10.72
C LEU A 94 3.39 -4.46 -10.75
N LEU A 95 2.26 -5.10 -10.44
CA LEU A 95 2.18 -6.54 -10.55
C LEU A 95 2.41 -7.00 -11.98
N MET A 96 1.81 -6.30 -12.93
CA MET A 96 1.99 -6.64 -14.33
C MET A 96 3.45 -6.48 -14.73
N THR A 97 4.08 -5.39 -14.30
CA THR A 97 5.48 -5.15 -14.60
C THR A 97 6.36 -6.26 -14.03
N ALA A 98 6.09 -6.66 -12.79
CA ALA A 98 6.87 -7.74 -12.18
C ALA A 98 6.65 -9.04 -12.94
N LYS A 99 5.42 -9.32 -13.35
CA LYS A 99 5.15 -10.55 -14.07
C LYS A 99 5.85 -10.57 -15.42
N VAL A 100 5.78 -9.46 -16.15
CA VAL A 100 6.35 -9.41 -17.48
C VAL A 100 7.87 -9.46 -17.43
N LEU A 101 8.49 -8.72 -16.51
CA LEU A 101 9.94 -8.62 -16.48
C LEU A 101 10.61 -9.74 -15.72
N TYR A 102 9.96 -10.26 -14.69
CA TYR A 102 10.63 -11.22 -13.82
C TYR A 102 9.87 -12.54 -13.67
N GLY A 103 8.67 -12.63 -14.22
CA GLY A 103 7.93 -13.89 -14.24
C GLY A 103 7.26 -14.28 -12.94
N ARG A 104 7.29 -13.41 -11.93
CA ARG A 104 6.73 -13.73 -10.62
C ARG A 104 5.93 -12.57 -10.10
N ILE A 105 4.88 -12.89 -9.33
CA ILE A 105 4.12 -11.86 -8.61
C ILE A 105 3.90 -12.35 -7.19
N ALA A 106 3.92 -11.39 -6.28
CA ALA A 106 3.62 -11.64 -4.89
C ALA A 106 2.12 -11.70 -4.69
N ARG A 107 1.68 -12.40 -3.64
CA ARG A 107 0.32 -12.21 -3.18
C ARG A 107 0.22 -10.79 -2.67
N THR A 108 -0.73 -10.02 -3.16
CA THR A 108 -0.72 -8.59 -2.97
C THR A 108 -2.05 -8.10 -2.42
N TYR A 109 -1.97 -7.20 -1.46
CA TYR A 109 -3.13 -6.56 -0.86
C TYR A 109 -2.97 -5.06 -0.88
N LEU A 110 -4.09 -4.37 -0.94
CA LEU A 110 -4.13 -2.92 -0.80
C LEU A 110 -4.95 -2.60 0.44
N VAL A 111 -4.35 -1.87 1.36
CA VAL A 111 -5.03 -1.34 2.53
C VAL A 111 -5.23 0.14 2.26
N SER A 112 -6.47 0.58 2.15
CA SER A 112 -6.76 1.97 1.86
C SER A 112 -7.53 2.60 2.99
N ILE A 113 -7.31 3.90 3.17
CA ILE A 113 -7.98 4.70 4.19
C ILE A 113 -8.66 5.85 3.48
N GLY A 114 -9.95 6.00 3.69
CA GLY A 114 -10.67 7.10 3.07
C GLY A 114 -10.15 8.43 3.57
N GLY A 115 -9.80 9.30 2.62
CA GLY A 115 -9.33 10.62 2.94
C GLY A 115 -10.44 11.65 2.85
N GLN A 116 -10.22 12.79 3.45
CA GLN A 116 -11.19 13.86 3.46
C GLN A 116 -10.67 15.09 2.71
N ASN A 117 -9.39 15.34 2.80
CA ASN A 117 -8.80 16.54 2.21
C ASN A 117 -7.53 16.18 1.47
N PHE A 118 -7.53 16.41 0.16
CA PHE A 118 -6.38 16.13 -0.69
C PHE A 118 -5.77 17.40 -1.27
N GLY A 119 -6.13 18.56 -0.73
CA GLY A 119 -5.57 19.80 -1.20
C GLY A 119 -4.17 20.03 -0.70
N LEU A 120 -3.58 21.14 -1.14
CA LEU A 120 -2.24 21.49 -0.71
C LEU A 120 -2.29 21.91 0.75
N SER A 121 -1.87 21.04 1.62
CA SER A 121 -1.76 21.33 3.03
C SER A 121 -1.04 20.18 3.68
N GLU A 122 -0.37 20.48 4.77
CA GLU A 122 0.28 19.45 5.54
C GLU A 122 -0.67 18.96 6.61
N GLY A 123 -0.48 17.71 6.99
CA GLY A 123 -1.24 17.16 8.08
C GLY A 123 -2.43 16.37 7.63
N LEU A 124 -2.84 15.46 8.48
CA LEU A 124 -3.95 14.57 8.20
C LEU A 124 -5.20 15.09 8.88
N SER A 125 -6.35 14.85 8.26
CA SER A 125 -7.61 15.20 8.88
C SER A 125 -7.85 14.34 10.11
N GLU A 126 -8.73 14.79 10.97
CA GLU A 126 -9.02 14.06 12.19
C GLU A 126 -9.62 12.70 11.89
N ALA A 127 -10.49 12.63 10.87
CA ALA A 127 -11.11 11.37 10.51
C ALA A 127 -10.05 10.34 10.10
N VAL A 128 -9.07 10.78 9.32
CA VAL A 128 -8.02 9.90 8.87
C VAL A 128 -7.16 9.47 10.05
N LYS A 129 -6.83 10.41 10.94
CA LYS A 129 -6.02 10.05 12.11
C LYS A 129 -6.70 8.95 12.92
N GLN A 130 -8.01 9.00 13.03
CA GLN A 130 -8.73 7.99 13.79
C GLN A 130 -8.78 6.66 13.07
N GLY A 131 -8.59 6.63 11.77
CA GLY A 131 -8.56 5.39 11.02
C GLY A 131 -7.21 4.69 11.04
N ILE A 132 -6.14 5.40 11.43
CA ILE A 132 -4.81 4.83 11.38
C ILE A 132 -4.67 3.57 12.22
N PRO A 133 -5.16 3.52 13.47
CA PRO A 133 -5.02 2.28 14.25
C PRO A 133 -5.68 1.09 13.58
N LYS A 134 -6.83 1.31 12.93
CA LYS A 134 -7.50 0.22 12.23
C LYS A 134 -6.70 -0.25 11.04
N ALA A 135 -6.09 0.69 10.32
CA ALA A 135 -5.26 0.32 9.18
C ALA A 135 -4.05 -0.48 9.62
N ILE A 136 -3.41 -0.06 10.72
CA ILE A 136 -2.25 -0.79 11.24
C ILE A 136 -2.67 -2.19 11.64
N GLN A 137 -3.82 -2.32 12.29
CA GLN A 137 -4.30 -3.63 12.67
C GLN A 137 -4.58 -4.50 11.46
N ALA A 138 -5.14 -3.91 10.41
CA ALA A 138 -5.40 -4.65 9.18
C ALA A 138 -4.12 -5.19 8.58
N VAL A 139 -3.06 -4.36 8.55
CA VAL A 139 -1.78 -4.82 8.04
C VAL A 139 -1.25 -5.96 8.90
N ARG A 140 -1.34 -5.83 10.22
CA ARG A 140 -0.83 -6.87 11.08
C ARG A 140 -1.59 -8.19 10.90
N GLN A 141 -2.88 -8.11 10.66
CA GLN A 141 -3.65 -9.32 10.40
C GLN A 141 -3.21 -9.99 9.11
N LEU A 142 -2.87 -9.21 8.10
CA LEU A 142 -2.36 -9.78 6.86
C LEU A 142 -1.02 -10.46 7.09
N LEU A 143 -0.19 -9.90 7.94
CA LEU A 143 1.11 -10.50 8.23
C LEU A 143 0.97 -11.81 8.96
N GLU A 144 -0.11 -12.01 9.68
CA GLU A 144 -0.31 -13.23 10.45
C GLU A 144 -1.00 -14.32 9.66
N ARG A 145 -1.49 -14.03 8.45
CA ARG A 145 -2.19 -15.04 7.69
C ARG A 145 -1.23 -16.10 7.19
N PRO A 146 -1.66 -17.35 7.22
CA PRO A 146 -0.82 -18.42 6.71
C PRO A 146 -0.91 -18.50 5.20
N TYR A 147 -0.25 -17.61 4.50
CA TYR A 147 -0.35 -17.60 3.05
C TYR A 147 0.52 -18.61 2.38
N HIS A 148 1.24 -19.37 3.11
CA HIS A 148 2.00 -20.43 2.50
C HIS A 148 1.12 -21.57 2.07
N HIS A 149 -0.14 -21.44 2.29
CA HIS A 149 -1.06 -22.48 1.91
C HIS A 149 -1.42 -22.45 0.50
N ARG A 150 -0.89 -21.57 -0.21
CA ARG A 150 -1.43 -21.56 -1.51
C ARG A 150 -0.71 -22.33 -2.51
#